data_914809a276f9099bcd0fae4693803829
#
_entry.id   914809a276f9099bcd0fae4693803829
#
_cell.length_a   1.000
_cell.length_b   1.000
_cell.length_c   1.000
_cell.angle_alpha   90.00
_cell.angle_beta   90.00
_cell.angle_gamma   90.00
#
_symmetry.space_group_name_H-M   'P 1'
#
loop_
_entity.id
_entity.type
_entity.pdbx_description
1 polymer ?
#
loop_
_entity_poly.entity_id
_entity_poly.type
_entity_poly.pdbx_seq_one_letter_code
_entity_poly.pdbx_strand_id
1 'polypeptide(L)'
;SSAASDVYKRQVFVGLGWLLYVIVAQKFMTTKMSEISIYVTIAFLILWCGLLLCLQKSGFKKSVLAFAVIAMCFSEVIVSDCSSILITQGNSDYKSNYAAYRESIEAINKKDSDFYRTELTYLERRMDPSYYGYNGISTFSSMAYEDYSQLQYNLGMFGNRINSYTYNPQTPVYNMMFNIKYLIATPTNPTPTDRYFTEVYRNKDKSAAVYENDCFLPIAYAAKTHLKDWAADEGDPFKVQGDYFRLATGLDGVFVPCGYTDCSYDNLSGDTCSENGTFWFNKSSSDEQYGTVEVTISPLRDGNVYIYLASPEIKTAEFSGDGIKNTLSQNIEEPYIMDLGYHKKGEEIKVSLDAGSMSATESYASIYAYSMDETVFAKGYRLLADSALQVTDWGEAHITGTITVRENSYLCTSIPYDTGWSVYIDGKKAETFKLGEALLTTTVKPGKHKVELRYTPKGLAIGAAVSGTCVAGVAGYLILVHIRRKKQQSAG
;
A
#
# COMPACT_ATOMS: atom_id res chain seq x y z
N SER A 1 9.76 47.14 39.25
CA SER A 1 8.44 46.48 39.47
C SER A 1 7.38 46.86 38.42
N SER A 2 7.46 48.03 37.77
CA SER A 2 6.46 48.41 36.71
C SER A 2 6.61 47.59 35.43
N ALA A 3 7.83 47.32 34.98
CA ALA A 3 8.10 46.59 33.76
C ALA A 3 7.56 45.14 33.76
N ALA A 4 7.65 44.42 34.89
CA ALA A 4 7.11 43.06 35.01
C ALA A 4 5.57 43.05 34.96
N SER A 5 4.93 44.06 35.58
CA SER A 5 3.45 44.23 35.51
C SER A 5 2.96 44.44 34.07
N ASP A 6 3.72 45.22 33.29
CA ASP A 6 3.37 45.50 31.89
C ASP A 6 3.54 44.27 30.98
N VAL A 7 4.50 43.39 31.26
CA VAL A 7 4.66 42.11 30.53
C VAL A 7 3.45 41.22 30.73
N TYR A 8 2.96 41.01 31.95
CA TYR A 8 1.78 40.18 32.23
C TYR A 8 0.50 40.76 31.61
N LYS A 9 0.32 42.08 31.65
CA LYS A 9 -0.83 42.72 30.99
C LYS A 9 -0.81 42.48 29.47
N ARG A 10 0.37 42.59 28.83
CA ARG A 10 0.53 42.30 27.41
C ARG A 10 0.21 40.85 27.09
N GLN A 11 0.64 39.88 27.91
CA GLN A 11 0.33 38.47 27.74
C GLN A 11 -1.16 38.18 27.84
N VAL A 12 -1.87 38.79 28.82
CA VAL A 12 -3.33 38.66 28.91
C VAL A 12 -4.01 39.27 27.68
N PHE A 13 -3.52 40.43 27.20
CA PHE A 13 -4.08 41.06 26.00
C PHE A 13 -3.87 40.19 24.75
N VAL A 14 -2.71 39.56 24.60
CA VAL A 14 -2.44 38.61 23.53
C VAL A 14 -3.36 37.37 23.63
N GLY A 15 -3.56 36.83 24.83
CA GLY A 15 -4.51 35.70 25.06
C GLY A 15 -5.95 36.04 24.68
N LEU A 16 -6.41 37.26 25.01
CA LEU A 16 -7.73 37.75 24.61
C LEU A 16 -7.82 37.95 23.08
N GLY A 17 -6.73 38.42 22.45
CA GLY A 17 -6.65 38.51 20.98
C GLY A 17 -6.74 37.16 20.28
N TRP A 18 -6.07 36.14 20.82
CA TRP A 18 -6.18 34.77 20.36
C TRP A 18 -7.60 34.20 20.53
N LEU A 19 -8.23 34.46 21.66
CA LEU A 19 -9.63 34.05 21.89
C LEU A 19 -10.56 34.64 20.83
N LEU A 20 -10.45 35.93 20.57
CA LEU A 20 -11.21 36.61 19.52
C LEU A 20 -10.92 36.03 18.15
N TYR A 21 -9.65 35.77 17.85
CA TYR A 21 -9.23 35.13 16.58
C TYR A 21 -9.87 33.77 16.40
N VAL A 22 -9.81 32.88 17.39
CA VAL A 22 -10.44 31.53 17.32
C VAL A 22 -11.94 31.64 17.04
N ILE A 23 -12.66 32.55 17.72
CA ILE A 23 -14.09 32.71 17.53
C ILE A 23 -14.42 33.24 16.12
N VAL A 24 -13.63 34.20 15.62
CA VAL A 24 -13.87 34.82 14.31
C VAL A 24 -13.44 33.88 13.17
N ALA A 25 -12.29 33.23 13.30
CA ALA A 25 -11.75 32.35 12.28
C ALA A 25 -12.72 31.18 11.93
N GLN A 26 -13.44 30.66 12.90
CA GLN A 26 -14.46 29.62 12.70
C GLN A 26 -15.53 29.97 11.65
N LYS A 27 -15.81 31.25 11.45
CA LYS A 27 -16.78 31.70 10.44
C LYS A 27 -16.25 31.65 9.01
N PHE A 28 -14.92 31.66 8.85
CA PHE A 28 -14.25 31.76 7.57
C PHE A 28 -13.50 30.50 7.17
N MET A 29 -13.39 29.50 8.06
CA MET A 29 -12.72 28.23 7.74
C MET A 29 -13.66 27.30 6.97
N THR A 30 -13.15 26.66 5.94
CA THR A 30 -13.84 25.62 5.17
C THR A 30 -14.03 24.34 5.99
N THR A 31 -13.06 24.02 6.84
CA THR A 31 -13.13 22.88 7.79
C THR A 31 -13.43 23.43 9.18
N LYS A 32 -14.59 23.14 9.73
CA LYS A 32 -14.97 23.59 11.08
C LYS A 32 -14.30 22.71 12.13
N MET A 33 -13.72 23.34 13.16
CA MET A 33 -13.29 22.62 14.36
C MET A 33 -14.50 22.06 15.09
N SER A 34 -14.32 20.95 15.83
CA SER A 34 -15.39 20.44 16.67
C SER A 34 -15.76 21.47 17.74
N GLU A 35 -17.06 21.58 18.07
CA GLU A 35 -17.53 22.52 19.10
C GLU A 35 -16.86 22.26 20.45
N ILE A 36 -16.63 21.00 20.79
CA ILE A 36 -15.91 20.59 22.01
C ILE A 36 -14.50 21.17 22.05
N SER A 37 -13.75 21.09 20.96
CA SER A 37 -12.38 21.65 20.88
C SER A 37 -12.37 23.17 21.08
N ILE A 38 -13.39 23.86 20.56
CA ILE A 38 -13.53 25.32 20.74
C ILE A 38 -13.78 25.64 22.20
N TYR A 39 -14.75 25.00 22.85
CA TYR A 39 -15.06 25.24 24.27
C TYR A 39 -13.89 24.92 25.19
N VAL A 40 -13.18 23.83 24.92
CA VAL A 40 -11.97 23.43 25.67
C VAL A 40 -10.87 24.49 25.52
N THR A 41 -10.61 24.94 24.29
CA THR A 41 -9.60 26.00 24.02
C THR A 41 -9.96 27.30 24.75
N ILE A 42 -11.23 27.70 24.70
CA ILE A 42 -11.71 28.90 25.42
C ILE A 42 -11.51 28.76 26.93
N ALA A 43 -11.88 27.59 27.49
CA ALA A 43 -11.74 27.34 28.92
C ALA A 43 -10.26 27.42 29.36
N PHE A 44 -9.34 26.78 28.63
CA PHE A 44 -7.91 26.86 28.95
C PHE A 44 -7.33 28.28 28.79
N LEU A 45 -7.73 29.03 27.77
CA LEU A 45 -7.31 30.43 27.62
C LEU A 45 -7.74 31.29 28.80
N ILE A 46 -8.97 31.12 29.29
CA ILE A 46 -9.48 31.83 30.48
C ILE A 46 -8.67 31.45 31.73
N LEU A 47 -8.41 30.14 31.91
CA LEU A 47 -7.63 29.65 33.06
C LEU A 47 -6.20 30.14 33.01
N TRP A 48 -5.53 30.15 31.84
CA TRP A 48 -4.20 30.73 31.66
C TRP A 48 -4.17 32.23 31.96
N CYS A 49 -5.15 33.01 31.47
CA CYS A 49 -5.27 34.42 31.80
C CYS A 49 -5.42 34.66 33.31
N GLY A 50 -6.27 33.84 33.97
CA GLY A 50 -6.42 33.88 35.43
C GLY A 50 -5.13 33.58 36.19
N LEU A 51 -4.42 32.53 35.76
CA LEU A 51 -3.12 32.18 36.37
C LEU A 51 -2.06 33.26 36.18
N LEU A 52 -1.97 33.89 35.01
CA LEU A 52 -1.09 35.03 34.74
C LEU A 52 -1.39 36.25 35.65
N LEU A 53 -2.69 36.51 35.89
CA LEU A 53 -3.09 37.56 36.83
C LEU A 53 -2.72 37.21 38.27
N CYS A 54 -2.82 35.96 38.69
CA CYS A 54 -2.36 35.48 39.99
C CYS A 54 -0.83 35.59 40.16
N LEU A 55 -0.06 35.28 39.12
CA LEU A 55 1.39 35.46 39.08
C LEU A 55 1.83 36.93 39.32
N GLN A 56 0.98 37.87 38.95
CA GLN A 56 1.23 39.31 39.15
C GLN A 56 1.08 39.73 40.61
N LYS A 57 0.27 39.02 41.41
CA LYS A 57 0.02 39.37 42.82
C LYS A 57 1.13 38.82 43.74
N SER A 58 1.78 39.69 44.53
CA SER A 58 2.91 39.35 45.39
C SER A 58 2.61 38.46 46.61
N GLY A 59 1.35 38.02 46.78
CA GLY A 59 0.92 37.27 47.97
C GLY A 59 1.09 35.73 47.90
N PHE A 60 1.37 35.17 46.74
CA PHE A 60 1.48 33.72 46.57
C PHE A 60 2.91 33.18 46.65
N LYS A 61 3.11 32.02 47.28
CA LYS A 61 4.41 31.35 47.29
C LYS A 61 4.81 30.93 45.87
N LYS A 62 6.03 31.27 45.46
CA LYS A 62 6.56 30.94 44.10
C LYS A 62 6.46 29.45 43.78
N SER A 63 6.62 28.54 44.77
CA SER A 63 6.50 27.11 44.59
C SER A 63 5.08 26.67 44.27
N VAL A 64 4.06 27.30 44.86
CA VAL A 64 2.64 27.01 44.57
C VAL A 64 2.28 27.45 43.15
N LEU A 65 2.76 28.61 42.75
CA LEU A 65 2.54 29.12 41.38
C LEU A 65 3.25 28.23 40.32
N ALA A 66 4.49 27.81 40.59
CA ALA A 66 5.21 26.90 39.72
C ALA A 66 4.46 25.55 39.58
N PHE A 67 3.97 25.01 40.68
CA PHE A 67 3.15 23.80 40.65
C PHE A 67 1.86 24.00 39.86
N ALA A 68 1.18 25.13 40.04
CA ALA A 68 -0.04 25.45 39.30
C ALA A 68 0.21 25.56 37.78
N VAL A 69 1.33 26.18 37.36
CA VAL A 69 1.73 26.22 35.94
C VAL A 69 1.95 24.80 35.37
N ILE A 70 2.72 23.98 36.10
CA ILE A 70 3.02 22.60 35.68
C ILE A 70 1.73 21.81 35.60
N ALA A 71 0.86 21.87 36.62
CA ALA A 71 -0.43 21.20 36.64
C ALA A 71 -1.33 21.61 35.47
N MET A 72 -1.36 22.91 35.15
CA MET A 72 -2.11 23.45 34.01
C MET A 72 -1.58 22.90 32.69
N CYS A 73 -0.26 22.91 32.45
CA CYS A 73 0.33 22.33 31.26
C CYS A 73 -0.03 20.85 31.10
N PHE A 74 0.11 20.05 32.18
CA PHE A 74 -0.28 18.64 32.16
C PHE A 74 -1.76 18.44 31.86
N SER A 75 -2.63 19.24 32.49
CA SER A 75 -4.08 19.15 32.24
C SER A 75 -4.43 19.48 30.79
N GLU A 76 -3.80 20.51 30.22
CA GLU A 76 -4.02 20.90 28.82
C GLU A 76 -3.59 19.78 27.87
N VAL A 77 -2.40 19.20 28.07
CA VAL A 77 -1.90 18.08 27.26
C VAL A 77 -2.85 16.87 27.36
N ILE A 78 -3.23 16.46 28.59
CA ILE A 78 -4.13 15.32 28.80
C ILE A 78 -5.48 15.55 28.11
N VAL A 79 -6.08 16.75 28.28
CA VAL A 79 -7.38 17.05 27.69
C VAL A 79 -7.28 17.13 26.16
N SER A 80 -6.19 17.72 25.62
CA SER A 80 -5.94 17.77 24.18
C SER A 80 -5.79 16.38 23.59
N ASP A 81 -4.98 15.53 24.22
CA ASP A 81 -4.76 14.15 23.75
C ASP A 81 -6.03 13.32 23.85
N CYS A 82 -6.77 13.41 24.99
CA CYS A 82 -8.05 12.71 25.11
C CYS A 82 -9.07 13.19 24.08
N SER A 83 -9.16 14.49 23.82
CA SER A 83 -10.10 15.02 22.81
C SER A 83 -9.72 14.57 21.40
N SER A 84 -8.44 14.50 21.08
CA SER A 84 -7.95 13.98 19.80
C SER A 84 -8.23 12.49 19.63
N ILE A 85 -8.05 11.69 20.69
CA ILE A 85 -8.35 10.25 20.67
C ILE A 85 -9.87 9.99 20.51
N LEU A 86 -10.72 10.79 21.13
CA LEU A 86 -12.18 10.65 21.04
C LEU A 86 -12.74 10.95 19.64
N ILE A 87 -12.00 11.70 18.81
CA ILE A 87 -12.39 12.03 17.43
C ILE A 87 -11.94 10.94 16.45
N THR A 88 -11.02 10.05 16.86
CA THR A 88 -10.55 8.95 16.03
C THR A 88 -11.57 7.82 15.96
N GLN A 89 -11.42 6.96 14.93
CA GLN A 89 -12.27 5.78 14.72
C GLN A 89 -12.44 4.94 15.99
N GLY A 90 -13.63 4.38 16.20
CA GLY A 90 -13.91 3.47 17.30
C GLY A 90 -12.98 2.27 17.32
N ASN A 91 -12.53 1.88 18.50
CA ASN A 91 -11.56 0.79 18.66
C ASN A 91 -12.14 -0.58 18.23
N SER A 92 -13.46 -0.74 18.24
CA SER A 92 -14.17 -1.93 17.76
C SER A 92 -13.96 -2.14 16.26
N ASP A 93 -14.15 -1.09 15.47
CA ASP A 93 -14.03 -1.16 14.01
C ASP A 93 -12.57 -1.36 13.60
N TYR A 94 -11.65 -0.73 14.34
CA TYR A 94 -10.22 -0.91 14.11
C TYR A 94 -9.75 -2.34 14.39
N LYS A 95 -10.40 -3.05 15.32
CA LYS A 95 -10.09 -4.45 15.70
C LYS A 95 -10.96 -5.49 15.00
N SER A 96 -11.85 -5.07 14.08
CA SER A 96 -12.65 -6.02 13.31
C SER A 96 -11.75 -7.05 12.63
N ASN A 97 -12.14 -8.30 12.63
CA ASN A 97 -11.39 -9.42 12.04
C ASN A 97 -9.96 -9.66 12.57
N TYR A 98 -9.45 -8.87 13.54
CA TYR A 98 -8.07 -9.00 14.05
C TYR A 98 -7.75 -10.41 14.53
N ALA A 99 -8.62 -11.00 15.36
CA ALA A 99 -8.42 -12.34 15.91
C ALA A 99 -8.42 -13.40 14.79
N ALA A 100 -9.34 -13.27 13.83
CA ALA A 100 -9.47 -14.20 12.71
C ALA A 100 -8.20 -14.22 11.84
N TYR A 101 -7.70 -13.05 11.46
CA TYR A 101 -6.48 -12.97 10.65
C TYR A 101 -5.24 -13.43 11.43
N ARG A 102 -5.10 -13.04 12.70
CA ARG A 102 -3.97 -13.47 13.54
C ARG A 102 -3.94 -14.99 13.74
N GLU A 103 -5.09 -15.64 14.01
CA GLU A 103 -5.18 -17.10 14.12
C GLU A 103 -4.75 -17.77 12.81
N SER A 104 -5.21 -17.26 11.67
CA SER A 104 -4.85 -17.77 10.35
C SER A 104 -3.34 -17.65 10.06
N ILE A 105 -2.74 -16.47 10.35
CA ILE A 105 -1.31 -16.22 10.18
C ILE A 105 -0.48 -17.13 11.09
N GLU A 106 -0.88 -17.32 12.35
CA GLU A 106 -0.19 -18.23 13.26
C GLU A 106 -0.28 -19.70 12.82
N ALA A 107 -1.40 -20.10 12.19
CA ALA A 107 -1.54 -21.43 11.62
C ALA A 107 -0.60 -21.66 10.43
N ILE A 108 -0.46 -20.65 9.54
CA ILE A 108 0.49 -20.69 8.43
C ILE A 108 1.93 -20.77 8.97
N ASN A 109 2.33 -19.87 9.87
CA ASN A 109 3.69 -19.78 10.38
C ASN A 109 4.14 -21.05 11.16
N LYS A 110 3.19 -21.81 11.71
CA LYS A 110 3.49 -23.13 12.34
C LYS A 110 3.75 -24.22 11.31
N LYS A 111 3.15 -24.11 10.12
CA LYS A 111 3.26 -25.10 9.05
C LYS A 111 4.44 -24.83 8.12
N ASP A 112 4.75 -23.55 7.90
CA ASP A 112 5.68 -23.08 6.88
C ASP A 112 6.66 -22.08 7.49
N SER A 113 7.95 -22.38 7.39
CA SER A 113 9.06 -21.54 7.87
C SER A 113 9.84 -20.85 6.75
N ASP A 114 9.45 -21.09 5.48
CA ASP A 114 10.09 -20.47 4.33
C ASP A 114 9.78 -18.96 4.27
N PHE A 115 10.53 -18.24 3.42
CA PHE A 115 10.16 -16.87 3.09
C PHE A 115 9.08 -16.85 2.02
N TYR A 116 7.92 -16.32 2.35
CA TYR A 116 6.78 -16.12 1.46
C TYR A 116 6.06 -14.82 1.77
N ARG A 117 5.18 -14.40 0.86
CA ARG A 117 4.21 -13.34 1.12
C ARG A 117 2.80 -13.91 1.26
N THR A 118 2.09 -13.31 2.17
CA THR A 118 0.65 -13.52 2.39
C THR A 118 -0.06 -12.21 2.07
N GLU A 119 -1.28 -12.28 1.55
CA GLU A 119 -2.14 -11.12 1.38
C GLU A 119 -3.57 -11.41 1.83
N LEU A 120 -4.32 -10.37 2.14
CA LEU A 120 -5.74 -10.44 2.37
C LEU A 120 -6.46 -10.26 1.01
N THR A 121 -7.56 -10.97 0.81
CA THR A 121 -8.36 -10.83 -0.43
C THR A 121 -9.18 -9.54 -0.47
N TYR A 122 -9.20 -8.81 0.63
CA TYR A 122 -9.88 -7.52 0.76
C TYR A 122 -9.10 -6.59 1.67
N LEU A 123 -8.98 -5.33 1.26
CA LEU A 123 -8.33 -4.29 2.05
C LEU A 123 -9.12 -3.99 3.32
N GLU A 124 -8.55 -4.29 4.47
CA GLU A 124 -9.07 -3.84 5.77
C GLU A 124 -8.46 -2.48 6.15
N ARG A 125 -7.14 -2.36 5.94
CA ARG A 125 -6.35 -1.15 6.23
C ARG A 125 -5.17 -1.05 5.26
N ARG A 126 -4.74 0.15 4.94
CA ARG A 126 -3.61 0.37 4.01
C ARG A 126 -2.25 -0.16 4.52
N MET A 127 -2.17 -0.66 5.75
CA MET A 127 -0.96 -1.22 6.38
C MET A 127 -1.23 -2.60 6.99
N ASP A 128 -2.10 -3.40 6.39
CA ASP A 128 -2.50 -4.71 6.87
C ASP A 128 -1.31 -5.65 7.19
N PRO A 129 -0.26 -5.77 6.35
CA PRO A 129 0.90 -6.60 6.68
C PRO A 129 1.55 -6.22 8.02
N SER A 130 1.78 -4.93 8.25
CA SER A 130 2.37 -4.45 9.50
C SER A 130 1.44 -4.59 10.70
N TYR A 131 0.14 -4.38 10.49
CA TYR A 131 -0.84 -4.44 11.58
C TYR A 131 -1.10 -5.88 12.05
N TYR A 132 -1.23 -6.81 11.12
CA TYR A 132 -1.48 -8.21 11.44
C TYR A 132 -0.19 -9.03 11.62
N GLY A 133 0.98 -8.52 11.24
CA GLY A 133 2.29 -9.13 11.45
C GLY A 133 2.57 -10.28 10.48
N TYR A 134 2.45 -10.04 9.18
CA TYR A 134 2.84 -10.97 8.12
C TYR A 134 3.69 -10.26 7.05
N ASN A 135 4.44 -11.02 6.27
CA ASN A 135 5.14 -10.49 5.12
C ASN A 135 4.14 -10.32 3.97
N GLY A 136 3.82 -9.11 3.61
CA GLY A 136 2.91 -8.77 2.52
C GLY A 136 3.55 -7.81 1.54
N ILE A 137 2.74 -7.42 0.54
CA ILE A 137 3.15 -6.42 -0.44
C ILE A 137 2.40 -5.10 -0.23
N SER A 138 1.15 -5.18 0.25
CA SER A 138 0.30 -4.01 0.50
C SER A 138 0.94 -3.03 1.45
N THR A 139 1.00 -1.75 1.07
CA THR A 139 1.59 -0.70 1.89
C THR A 139 1.01 0.68 1.61
N PHE A 140 1.03 1.51 2.64
CA PHE A 140 0.96 2.96 2.54
C PHE A 140 2.05 3.55 3.45
N SER A 141 3.02 4.23 2.87
CA SER A 141 4.10 4.81 3.66
C SER A 141 4.72 6.00 2.93
N SER A 142 4.93 7.11 3.64
CA SER A 142 5.70 8.24 3.12
C SER A 142 7.16 7.88 2.80
N MET A 143 7.62 6.68 3.21
CA MET A 143 8.94 6.13 2.92
C MET A 143 8.91 5.06 1.82
N ALA A 144 7.77 4.80 1.18
CA ALA A 144 7.69 3.87 0.07
C ALA A 144 8.47 4.38 -1.14
N TYR A 145 8.99 3.45 -1.92
CA TYR A 145 9.72 3.78 -3.14
C TYR A 145 8.72 4.14 -4.26
N GLU A 146 8.82 5.34 -4.79
CA GLU A 146 7.94 5.85 -5.84
C GLU A 146 8.00 4.97 -7.09
N ASP A 147 9.20 4.63 -7.58
CA ASP A 147 9.39 3.74 -8.73
C ASP A 147 8.65 2.40 -8.55
N TYR A 148 8.71 1.83 -7.34
CA TYR A 148 8.02 0.57 -7.04
C TYR A 148 6.50 0.76 -6.96
N SER A 149 6.01 1.87 -6.42
CA SER A 149 4.59 2.20 -6.40
C SER A 149 4.05 2.41 -7.81
N GLN A 150 4.83 3.04 -8.68
CA GLN A 150 4.51 3.21 -10.10
C GLN A 150 4.44 1.85 -10.83
N LEU A 151 5.42 0.96 -10.58
CA LEU A 151 5.41 -0.39 -11.13
C LEU A 151 4.17 -1.18 -10.68
N GLN A 152 3.80 -1.13 -9.39
CA GLN A 152 2.62 -1.82 -8.87
C GLN A 152 1.34 -1.34 -9.55
N TYR A 153 1.21 -0.03 -9.75
CA TYR A 153 0.08 0.53 -10.48
C TYR A 153 0.05 0.05 -11.94
N ASN A 154 1.18 0.06 -12.64
CA ASN A 154 1.27 -0.37 -14.03
C ASN A 154 0.99 -1.88 -14.21
N LEU A 155 1.20 -2.67 -13.15
CA LEU A 155 0.82 -4.09 -13.09
C LEU A 155 -0.65 -4.30 -12.72
N GLY A 156 -1.42 -3.23 -12.52
CA GLY A 156 -2.86 -3.32 -12.23
C GLY A 156 -3.22 -3.47 -10.77
N MET A 157 -2.34 -3.08 -9.86
CA MET A 157 -2.65 -2.97 -8.44
C MET A 157 -3.41 -1.68 -8.13
N PHE A 158 -4.34 -1.77 -7.17
CA PHE A 158 -4.95 -0.58 -6.59
C PHE A 158 -3.89 0.31 -5.92
N GLY A 159 -3.77 1.60 -6.29
CA GLY A 159 -2.75 2.47 -5.72
C GLY A 159 -2.70 3.87 -6.32
N ASN A 160 -1.85 4.72 -5.73
CA ASN A 160 -1.74 6.14 -6.08
C ASN A 160 -0.47 6.49 -6.87
N ARG A 161 0.31 5.53 -7.33
CA ARG A 161 1.59 5.69 -8.08
C ARG A 161 2.74 6.33 -7.28
N ILE A 162 2.54 6.74 -6.05
CA ILE A 162 3.52 7.50 -5.27
C ILE A 162 4.02 6.68 -4.07
N ASN A 163 3.10 6.30 -3.19
CA ASN A 163 3.48 5.71 -1.89
C ASN A 163 2.43 4.76 -1.31
N SER A 164 1.45 4.36 -2.11
CA SER A 164 0.38 3.44 -1.68
C SER A 164 0.01 2.49 -2.80
N TYR A 165 0.03 1.22 -2.49
CA TYR A 165 -0.52 0.15 -3.32
C TYR A 165 -1.05 -0.95 -2.41
N THR A 166 -2.14 -1.57 -2.84
CA THR A 166 -2.87 -2.55 -2.06
C THR A 166 -3.24 -3.74 -2.92
N TYR A 167 -3.03 -4.92 -2.39
CA TYR A 167 -3.39 -6.17 -3.05
C TYR A 167 -4.91 -6.30 -3.12
N ASN A 168 -5.37 -6.61 -4.30
CA ASN A 168 -6.67 -7.20 -4.59
C ASN A 168 -6.41 -8.52 -5.30
N PRO A 169 -7.33 -9.48 -5.35
CA PRO A 169 -7.11 -10.73 -6.08
C PRO A 169 -6.59 -10.46 -7.49
N GLN A 170 -5.35 -10.89 -7.73
CA GLN A 170 -4.57 -10.60 -8.92
C GLN A 170 -4.45 -11.82 -9.82
N THR A 171 -3.92 -11.64 -11.03
CA THR A 171 -3.63 -12.73 -11.94
C THR A 171 -2.58 -13.70 -11.37
N PRO A 172 -2.56 -14.97 -11.76
CA PRO A 172 -1.50 -15.90 -11.40
C PRO A 172 -0.09 -15.45 -11.82
N VAL A 173 0.04 -14.67 -12.90
CA VAL A 173 1.32 -14.09 -13.34
C VAL A 173 1.83 -13.09 -12.28
N TYR A 174 0.99 -12.20 -11.82
CA TYR A 174 1.33 -11.26 -10.74
C TYR A 174 1.72 -12.00 -9.45
N ASN A 175 0.88 -12.95 -9.03
CA ASN A 175 1.11 -13.72 -7.81
C ASN A 175 2.45 -14.47 -7.84
N MET A 176 2.81 -15.03 -8.98
CA MET A 176 4.11 -15.67 -9.24
C MET A 176 5.26 -14.66 -9.15
N MET A 177 5.16 -13.49 -9.81
CA MET A 177 6.19 -12.45 -9.81
C MET A 177 6.53 -11.95 -8.40
N PHE A 178 5.50 -11.81 -7.56
CA PHE A 178 5.63 -11.19 -6.24
C PHE A 178 5.60 -12.18 -5.08
N ASN A 179 5.84 -13.46 -5.34
CA ASN A 179 5.91 -14.57 -4.37
C ASN A 179 4.75 -14.58 -3.37
N ILE A 180 3.52 -14.40 -3.87
CA ILE A 180 2.29 -14.56 -3.08
C ILE A 180 2.00 -16.05 -2.93
N LYS A 181 2.20 -16.60 -1.72
CA LYS A 181 1.97 -18.00 -1.41
C LYS A 181 0.62 -18.23 -0.74
N TYR A 182 0.20 -17.33 0.12
CA TYR A 182 -1.04 -17.48 0.84
C TYR A 182 -1.97 -16.29 0.65
N LEU A 183 -3.27 -16.58 0.53
CA LEU A 183 -4.33 -15.58 0.63
C LEU A 183 -5.22 -15.91 1.82
N ILE A 184 -5.68 -14.89 2.54
CA ILE A 184 -6.61 -15.04 3.65
C ILE A 184 -7.89 -14.29 3.32
N ALA A 185 -9.04 -14.99 3.37
CA ALA A 185 -10.37 -14.44 3.14
C ALA A 185 -11.27 -14.65 4.37
N THR A 186 -12.13 -13.68 4.65
CA THR A 186 -13.27 -13.84 5.58
C THR A 186 -14.53 -14.22 4.80
N PRO A 187 -15.61 -14.68 5.45
CA PRO A 187 -16.84 -15.08 4.75
C PRO A 187 -17.51 -13.97 3.92
N THR A 188 -17.23 -12.70 4.24
CA THR A 188 -17.76 -11.53 3.54
C THR A 188 -16.85 -11.03 2.42
N ASN A 189 -15.63 -11.52 2.35
CA ASN A 189 -14.62 -11.07 1.40
C ASN A 189 -14.56 -12.01 0.19
N PRO A 190 -14.08 -11.54 -0.97
CA PRO A 190 -13.86 -12.38 -2.12
C PRO A 190 -12.98 -13.58 -1.78
N THR A 191 -13.34 -14.78 -2.25
CA THR A 191 -12.46 -15.95 -2.24
C THR A 191 -11.72 -16.03 -3.57
N PRO A 192 -10.49 -16.57 -3.62
CA PRO A 192 -9.81 -16.84 -4.88
C PRO A 192 -10.68 -17.69 -5.81
N THR A 193 -10.79 -17.31 -7.06
CA THR A 193 -11.60 -18.03 -8.06
C THR A 193 -10.74 -18.87 -8.99
N ASP A 194 -9.44 -18.55 -9.10
CA ASP A 194 -8.55 -19.34 -9.94
C ASP A 194 -8.20 -20.70 -9.29
N ARG A 195 -7.99 -21.70 -10.13
CA ARG A 195 -7.76 -23.08 -9.72
C ARG A 195 -6.41 -23.34 -9.04
N TYR A 196 -5.53 -22.35 -9.01
CA TYR A 196 -4.21 -22.49 -8.40
C TYR A 196 -4.22 -22.26 -6.90
N PHE A 197 -5.32 -21.78 -6.35
CA PHE A 197 -5.50 -21.62 -4.91
C PHE A 197 -6.32 -22.75 -4.31
N THR A 198 -5.73 -23.45 -3.32
CA THR A 198 -6.37 -24.52 -2.58
C THR A 198 -6.57 -24.11 -1.12
N GLU A 199 -7.78 -24.29 -0.57
CA GLU A 199 -8.01 -24.04 0.85
C GLU A 199 -7.22 -25.03 1.70
N VAL A 200 -6.31 -24.52 2.55
CA VAL A 200 -5.42 -25.34 3.39
C VAL A 200 -5.68 -25.22 4.88
N TYR A 201 -6.41 -24.19 5.27
CA TYR A 201 -6.79 -23.97 6.67
C TYR A 201 -8.07 -23.15 6.75
N ARG A 202 -8.87 -23.43 7.78
CA ARG A 202 -10.03 -22.61 8.15
C ARG A 202 -10.12 -22.52 9.66
N ASN A 203 -10.40 -21.34 10.17
CA ASN A 203 -10.59 -21.11 11.61
C ASN A 203 -11.74 -21.95 12.14
N LYS A 204 -11.66 -22.36 13.40
CA LYS A 204 -12.69 -23.22 14.02
C LYS A 204 -14.09 -22.60 14.01
N ASP A 205 -14.17 -21.29 14.20
CA ASP A 205 -15.39 -20.50 14.15
C ASP A 205 -15.81 -20.09 12.72
N LYS A 206 -15.02 -20.52 11.71
CA LYS A 206 -15.20 -20.18 10.29
C LYS A 206 -15.10 -18.70 9.97
N SER A 207 -14.44 -17.93 10.83
CA SER A 207 -14.26 -16.47 10.65
C SER A 207 -13.25 -16.11 9.56
N ALA A 208 -12.35 -17.03 9.19
CA ALA A 208 -11.43 -16.87 8.08
C ALA A 208 -11.01 -18.22 7.48
N ALA A 209 -10.56 -18.18 6.23
CA ALA A 209 -9.95 -19.31 5.52
C ALA A 209 -8.64 -18.90 4.84
N VAL A 210 -7.70 -19.82 4.76
CA VAL A 210 -6.39 -19.65 4.13
C VAL A 210 -6.34 -20.50 2.86
N TYR A 211 -5.90 -19.88 1.79
CA TYR A 211 -5.71 -20.49 0.48
C TYR A 211 -4.22 -20.46 0.13
N GLU A 212 -3.67 -21.62 -0.25
CA GLU A 212 -2.28 -21.78 -0.67
C GLU A 212 -2.20 -21.77 -2.20
N ASN A 213 -1.25 -21.03 -2.76
CA ASN A 213 -0.99 -20.92 -4.19
C ASN A 213 -0.06 -22.06 -4.66
N ASP A 214 -0.54 -22.94 -5.49
CA ASP A 214 0.22 -24.05 -6.08
C ASP A 214 1.28 -23.58 -7.08
N CYS A 215 1.16 -22.36 -7.61
CA CYS A 215 2.09 -21.75 -8.55
C CYS A 215 2.93 -20.64 -7.87
N PHE A 216 3.35 -20.87 -6.65
CA PHE A 216 4.25 -19.99 -5.91
C PHE A 216 5.70 -20.07 -6.43
N LEU A 217 6.35 -18.93 -6.63
CA LEU A 217 7.80 -18.82 -6.75
C LEU A 217 8.40 -18.13 -5.53
N PRO A 218 9.60 -18.53 -5.06
CA PRO A 218 10.28 -17.85 -3.98
C PRO A 218 10.73 -16.44 -4.38
N ILE A 219 11.32 -15.70 -3.43
CA ILE A 219 11.71 -14.29 -3.57
C ILE A 219 12.61 -13.99 -4.76
N ALA A 220 13.32 -14.97 -5.26
CA ALA A 220 14.20 -14.85 -6.42
C ALA A 220 14.17 -16.10 -7.31
N TYR A 221 14.34 -15.90 -8.59
CA TYR A 221 14.44 -16.97 -9.61
C TYR A 221 15.21 -16.49 -10.82
N ALA A 222 15.74 -17.43 -11.61
CA ALA A 222 16.43 -17.08 -12.84
C ALA A 222 15.43 -17.00 -14.02
N ALA A 223 15.57 -15.94 -14.81
CA ALA A 223 14.79 -15.68 -16.01
C ALA A 223 15.70 -15.34 -17.19
N LYS A 224 15.19 -15.42 -18.42
CA LYS A 224 15.95 -15.12 -19.63
C LYS A 224 16.43 -13.66 -19.65
N THR A 225 17.60 -13.44 -20.24
CA THR A 225 18.21 -12.10 -20.35
C THR A 225 17.46 -11.13 -21.27
N HIS A 226 16.54 -11.63 -22.11
CA HIS A 226 15.61 -10.79 -22.89
C HIS A 226 14.71 -9.94 -22.00
N LEU A 227 14.55 -10.29 -20.72
CA LEU A 227 13.74 -9.54 -19.76
C LEU A 227 14.25 -8.10 -19.54
N LYS A 228 15.49 -7.76 -19.92
CA LYS A 228 16.00 -6.38 -19.92
C LYS A 228 15.16 -5.42 -20.79
N ASP A 229 14.49 -5.98 -21.80
CA ASP A 229 13.68 -5.20 -22.76
C ASP A 229 12.22 -5.02 -22.29
N TRP A 230 11.93 -5.41 -21.05
CA TRP A 230 10.59 -5.26 -20.48
C TRP A 230 10.24 -3.80 -20.21
N ALA A 231 9.23 -3.30 -20.94
CA ALA A 231 8.60 -2.00 -20.71
C ALA A 231 7.43 -2.17 -19.72
N ALA A 232 7.51 -1.51 -18.57
CA ALA A 232 6.52 -1.65 -17.51
C ALA A 232 5.53 -0.47 -17.45
N ASP A 233 5.28 0.23 -18.55
CA ASP A 233 4.52 1.49 -18.62
C ASP A 233 3.48 1.57 -19.75
N GLU A 234 3.04 0.45 -20.29
CA GLU A 234 2.16 0.41 -21.49
C GLU A 234 0.69 0.81 -21.26
N GLY A 235 0.27 1.12 -20.05
CA GLY A 235 -1.10 1.53 -19.73
C GLY A 235 -2.13 0.40 -19.66
N ASP A 236 -1.87 -0.75 -20.29
CA ASP A 236 -2.64 -1.99 -20.20
C ASP A 236 -1.89 -2.98 -19.29
N PRO A 237 -2.37 -3.25 -18.07
CA PRO A 237 -1.64 -4.09 -17.11
C PRO A 237 -1.49 -5.54 -17.57
N PHE A 238 -2.37 -6.04 -18.44
CA PHE A 238 -2.24 -7.40 -18.98
C PHE A 238 -1.11 -7.49 -20.00
N LYS A 239 -0.88 -6.45 -20.79
CA LYS A 239 0.30 -6.37 -21.67
C LYS A 239 1.57 -6.29 -20.86
N VAL A 240 1.60 -5.44 -19.82
CA VAL A 240 2.76 -5.31 -18.92
C VAL A 240 3.12 -6.67 -18.29
N GLN A 241 2.14 -7.38 -17.73
CA GLN A 241 2.35 -8.71 -17.15
C GLN A 241 2.65 -9.78 -18.21
N GLY A 242 1.96 -9.75 -19.34
CA GLY A 242 2.14 -10.68 -20.45
C GLY A 242 3.53 -10.56 -21.08
N ASP A 243 4.03 -9.35 -21.27
CA ASP A 243 5.39 -9.10 -21.77
C ASP A 243 6.46 -9.52 -20.77
N TYR A 244 6.27 -9.26 -19.47
CA TYR A 244 7.12 -9.84 -18.45
C TYR A 244 7.21 -11.36 -18.61
N PHE A 245 6.08 -12.03 -18.65
CA PHE A 245 6.02 -13.48 -18.77
C PHE A 245 6.69 -14.00 -20.03
N ARG A 246 6.39 -13.38 -21.18
CA ARG A 246 6.98 -13.71 -22.48
C ARG A 246 8.50 -13.54 -22.48
N LEU A 247 8.99 -12.41 -22.00
CA LEU A 247 10.43 -12.11 -21.98
C LEU A 247 11.19 -12.98 -20.96
N ALA A 248 10.56 -13.29 -19.83
CA ALA A 248 11.15 -14.14 -18.79
C ALA A 248 11.25 -15.62 -19.22
N THR A 249 10.23 -16.12 -19.92
CA THR A 249 10.08 -17.56 -20.25
C THR A 249 10.35 -17.89 -21.72
N GLY A 250 10.15 -16.93 -22.62
CA GLY A 250 10.12 -17.13 -24.05
C GLY A 250 8.80 -17.71 -24.58
N LEU A 251 7.75 -17.76 -23.76
CA LEU A 251 6.42 -18.24 -24.14
C LEU A 251 5.47 -17.04 -24.27
N ASP A 252 4.74 -16.98 -25.38
CA ASP A 252 3.78 -15.91 -25.66
C ASP A 252 2.33 -16.36 -25.46
N GLY A 253 1.41 -15.40 -25.33
CA GLY A 253 -0.03 -15.62 -25.31
C GLY A 253 -0.58 -16.12 -23.96
N VAL A 254 0.04 -15.78 -22.84
CA VAL A 254 -0.50 -16.11 -21.50
C VAL A 254 -1.82 -15.41 -21.22
N PHE A 255 -2.02 -14.21 -21.76
CA PHE A 255 -3.29 -13.50 -21.76
C PHE A 255 -3.85 -13.41 -23.17
N VAL A 256 -5.11 -13.79 -23.35
CA VAL A 256 -5.84 -13.76 -24.60
C VAL A 256 -6.96 -12.72 -24.46
N PRO A 257 -6.97 -11.65 -25.28
CA PRO A 257 -8.00 -10.62 -25.18
C PRO A 257 -9.39 -11.22 -25.40
N CYS A 258 -10.39 -10.73 -24.68
CA CYS A 258 -11.80 -11.01 -24.94
C CYS A 258 -12.27 -10.21 -26.15
N GLY A 259 -13.29 -10.71 -26.85
CA GLY A 259 -13.99 -9.94 -27.89
C GLY A 259 -14.98 -8.96 -27.28
N TYR A 260 -15.23 -7.85 -27.97
CA TYR A 260 -16.31 -6.93 -27.67
C TYR A 260 -17.44 -7.19 -28.68
N THR A 261 -18.57 -7.67 -28.21
CA THR A 261 -19.65 -8.19 -29.08
C THR A 261 -20.80 -7.20 -29.27
N ASP A 262 -21.03 -6.34 -28.29
CA ASP A 262 -22.05 -5.32 -28.34
C ASP A 262 -21.66 -4.07 -27.53
N CYS A 263 -22.08 -2.88 -27.99
CA CYS A 263 -21.86 -1.62 -27.31
C CYS A 263 -23.09 -0.73 -27.49
N SER A 264 -23.68 -0.32 -26.39
CA SER A 264 -24.83 0.55 -26.37
C SER A 264 -24.63 1.76 -25.46
N TYR A 265 -25.29 2.85 -25.80
CA TYR A 265 -25.19 4.12 -25.11
C TYR A 265 -26.61 4.63 -24.82
N ASP A 266 -26.93 4.80 -23.54
CA ASP A 266 -28.21 5.41 -23.11
C ASP A 266 -27.95 6.84 -22.67
N ASN A 267 -28.70 7.79 -23.25
CA ASN A 267 -28.51 9.25 -23.08
C ASN A 267 -27.09 9.77 -23.41
N LEU A 268 -26.36 9.00 -24.16
CA LEU A 268 -25.01 9.31 -24.66
C LEU A 268 -24.96 8.98 -26.16
N SER A 269 -24.00 9.56 -26.86
CA SER A 269 -23.59 9.14 -28.19
C SER A 269 -22.16 8.64 -28.13
N GLY A 270 -21.85 7.55 -28.78
CA GLY A 270 -20.51 6.96 -28.76
C GLY A 270 -20.18 6.24 -30.06
N ASP A 271 -18.93 5.81 -30.14
CA ASP A 271 -18.42 5.06 -31.27
C ASP A 271 -18.97 3.63 -31.29
N THR A 272 -18.87 2.99 -32.44
CA THR A 272 -19.07 1.53 -32.54
C THR A 272 -18.04 0.79 -31.68
N CYS A 273 -18.32 -0.49 -31.33
CA CYS A 273 -17.44 -1.30 -30.50
C CYS A 273 -15.98 -1.22 -30.95
N SER A 274 -15.14 -0.79 -30.02
CA SER A 274 -13.72 -0.58 -30.25
C SER A 274 -12.95 -1.89 -30.05
N GLU A 275 -12.17 -2.31 -31.04
CA GLU A 275 -11.31 -3.50 -30.92
C GLU A 275 -10.14 -3.32 -29.98
N ASN A 276 -9.75 -2.06 -29.68
CA ASN A 276 -8.60 -1.75 -28.80
C ASN A 276 -8.97 -1.56 -27.33
N GLY A 277 -10.26 -1.72 -26.97
CA GLY A 277 -10.76 -1.60 -25.60
C GLY A 277 -10.94 -0.17 -25.09
N THR A 278 -10.82 0.85 -25.95
CA THR A 278 -11.11 2.24 -25.57
C THR A 278 -12.41 2.70 -26.23
N PHE A 279 -13.36 3.14 -25.44
CA PHE A 279 -14.71 3.54 -25.85
C PHE A 279 -14.89 5.03 -25.58
N TRP A 280 -15.03 5.81 -26.64
CA TRP A 280 -15.29 7.25 -26.58
C TRP A 280 -16.79 7.52 -26.59
N PHE A 281 -17.25 8.46 -25.79
CA PHE A 281 -18.65 8.83 -25.69
C PHE A 281 -18.82 10.33 -25.36
N ASN A 282 -19.97 10.87 -25.80
CA ASN A 282 -20.34 12.27 -25.63
C ASN A 282 -21.72 12.36 -25.01
N LYS A 283 -21.99 13.38 -24.19
CA LYS A 283 -23.35 13.71 -23.75
C LYS A 283 -24.23 14.08 -24.94
N SER A 284 -25.42 13.49 -25.00
CA SER A 284 -26.39 13.78 -26.07
C SER A 284 -27.00 15.17 -25.90
N SER A 285 -27.16 15.67 -24.64
CA SER A 285 -27.54 17.05 -24.34
C SER A 285 -26.88 17.53 -23.04
N SER A 286 -26.77 18.85 -22.88
CA SER A 286 -26.21 19.46 -21.66
C SER A 286 -27.11 19.30 -20.43
N ASP A 287 -28.37 18.98 -20.62
CA ASP A 287 -29.40 18.93 -19.54
C ASP A 287 -29.65 17.49 -19.02
N GLU A 288 -29.06 16.48 -19.66
CA GLU A 288 -29.18 15.09 -19.22
C GLU A 288 -28.28 14.80 -18.01
N GLN A 289 -28.92 14.35 -16.92
CA GLN A 289 -28.24 14.03 -15.67
C GLN A 289 -27.77 12.57 -15.58
N TYR A 290 -28.25 11.70 -16.46
CA TYR A 290 -27.96 10.26 -16.43
C TYR A 290 -27.55 9.78 -17.82
N GLY A 291 -26.46 9.03 -17.86
CA GLY A 291 -26.01 8.36 -19.07
C GLY A 291 -25.33 7.05 -18.69
N THR A 292 -25.52 6.04 -19.52
CA THR A 292 -24.91 4.71 -19.31
C THR A 292 -24.21 4.25 -20.58
N VAL A 293 -23.02 3.70 -20.41
CA VAL A 293 -22.31 2.94 -21.44
C VAL A 293 -22.38 1.48 -21.08
N GLU A 294 -22.96 0.65 -21.94
CA GLU A 294 -22.99 -0.81 -21.77
C GLU A 294 -22.13 -1.47 -22.85
N VAL A 295 -21.18 -2.30 -22.43
CA VAL A 295 -20.27 -3.05 -23.29
C VAL A 295 -20.39 -4.53 -22.95
N THR A 296 -20.66 -5.36 -23.97
CA THR A 296 -20.66 -6.81 -23.80
C THR A 296 -19.32 -7.39 -24.23
N ILE A 297 -18.64 -8.06 -23.31
CA ILE A 297 -17.40 -8.79 -23.56
C ILE A 297 -17.64 -10.29 -23.64
N SER A 298 -16.87 -10.98 -24.48
CA SER A 298 -16.98 -12.43 -24.64
C SER A 298 -15.59 -13.07 -24.68
N PRO A 299 -15.29 -14.05 -23.79
CA PRO A 299 -14.04 -14.76 -23.80
C PRO A 299 -13.88 -15.56 -25.10
N LEU A 300 -12.70 -15.51 -25.71
CA LEU A 300 -12.36 -16.29 -26.90
C LEU A 300 -11.91 -17.72 -26.57
N ARG A 301 -11.78 -18.04 -25.30
CA ARG A 301 -11.41 -19.37 -24.78
C ARG A 301 -11.96 -19.56 -23.36
N ASP A 302 -11.97 -20.82 -22.90
CA ASP A 302 -12.29 -21.17 -21.52
C ASP A 302 -11.14 -20.72 -20.58
N GLY A 303 -11.46 -20.15 -19.41
CA GLY A 303 -10.50 -19.75 -18.39
C GLY A 303 -11.04 -18.65 -17.49
N ASN A 304 -10.25 -18.25 -16.48
CA ASN A 304 -10.57 -17.09 -15.69
C ASN A 304 -10.47 -15.81 -16.54
N VAL A 305 -11.47 -14.95 -16.39
CA VAL A 305 -11.54 -13.64 -17.05
C VAL A 305 -11.14 -12.57 -16.04
N TYR A 306 -10.17 -11.79 -16.43
CA TYR A 306 -9.70 -10.65 -15.68
C TYR A 306 -10.02 -9.37 -16.45
N ILE A 307 -10.39 -8.32 -15.73
CA ILE A 307 -10.74 -7.03 -16.33
C ILE A 307 -10.05 -5.87 -15.61
N TYR A 308 -9.66 -4.87 -16.36
CA TYR A 308 -9.16 -3.60 -15.86
C TYR A 308 -9.96 -2.49 -16.50
N LEU A 309 -10.51 -1.60 -15.67
CA LEU A 309 -11.33 -0.46 -16.10
C LEU A 309 -10.69 0.84 -15.65
N ALA A 310 -10.57 1.78 -16.56
CA ALA A 310 -10.09 3.14 -16.24
C ALA A 310 -10.90 4.18 -17.03
N SER A 311 -11.33 5.22 -16.34
CA SER A 311 -11.99 6.37 -16.93
C SER A 311 -11.68 7.64 -16.14
N PRO A 312 -11.52 8.79 -16.76
CA PRO A 312 -11.34 10.05 -16.04
C PRO A 312 -12.63 10.56 -15.38
N GLU A 313 -13.81 10.14 -15.85
CA GLU A 313 -15.10 10.69 -15.42
C GLU A 313 -16.02 9.64 -14.76
N ILE A 314 -15.91 8.37 -15.15
CA ILE A 314 -16.75 7.29 -14.61
C ILE A 314 -16.16 6.77 -13.31
N LYS A 315 -17.00 6.61 -12.30
CA LYS A 315 -16.58 6.18 -10.95
C LYS A 315 -17.02 4.78 -10.59
N THR A 316 -18.08 4.27 -11.22
CA THR A 316 -18.66 2.97 -10.90
C THR A 316 -18.90 2.15 -12.15
N ALA A 317 -18.66 0.85 -12.03
CA ALA A 317 -18.98 -0.14 -13.04
C ALA A 317 -19.79 -1.28 -12.41
N GLU A 318 -20.75 -1.82 -13.16
CA GLU A 318 -21.52 -2.98 -12.77
C GLU A 318 -21.29 -4.13 -13.78
N PHE A 319 -21.18 -5.34 -13.26
CA PHE A 319 -20.98 -6.54 -14.06
C PHE A 319 -22.17 -7.48 -13.90
N SER A 320 -22.66 -7.99 -15.01
CA SER A 320 -23.75 -8.97 -15.07
C SER A 320 -23.57 -9.92 -16.26
N GLY A 321 -24.41 -10.93 -16.38
CA GLY A 321 -24.40 -11.85 -17.50
C GLY A 321 -24.04 -13.29 -17.13
N ASP A 322 -23.56 -14.05 -18.10
CA ASP A 322 -23.25 -15.46 -17.92
C ASP A 322 -22.15 -15.68 -16.87
N GLY A 323 -22.33 -16.65 -15.99
CA GLY A 323 -21.37 -16.98 -14.93
C GLY A 323 -21.37 -16.02 -13.72
N ILE A 324 -21.94 -14.82 -13.84
CA ILE A 324 -22.03 -13.85 -12.75
C ILE A 324 -23.34 -14.07 -12.00
N LYS A 325 -23.25 -14.64 -10.78
CA LYS A 325 -24.44 -15.03 -9.99
C LYS A 325 -25.25 -13.84 -9.46
N ASN A 326 -24.58 -12.72 -9.19
CA ASN A 326 -25.18 -11.48 -8.71
C ASN A 326 -24.52 -10.30 -9.44
N THR A 327 -25.24 -9.23 -9.70
CA THR A 327 -24.63 -7.99 -10.20
C THR A 327 -23.52 -7.55 -9.23
N LEU A 328 -22.31 -7.42 -9.75
CA LEU A 328 -21.17 -6.92 -9.00
C LEU A 328 -21.05 -5.42 -9.29
N SER A 329 -21.05 -4.59 -8.26
CA SER A 329 -20.79 -3.15 -8.38
C SER A 329 -19.40 -2.82 -7.87
N GLN A 330 -18.64 -2.06 -8.63
CA GLN A 330 -17.24 -1.76 -8.35
C GLN A 330 -16.97 -0.26 -8.50
N ASN A 331 -16.25 0.31 -7.51
CA ASN A 331 -15.68 1.65 -7.63
C ASN A 331 -14.41 1.56 -8.49
N ILE A 332 -14.33 2.38 -9.54
CA ILE A 332 -13.21 2.44 -10.49
C ILE A 332 -12.50 3.81 -10.50
N GLU A 333 -12.70 4.65 -9.47
CA GLU A 333 -11.95 5.92 -9.33
C GLU A 333 -10.43 5.68 -9.27
N GLU A 334 -10.02 4.59 -8.64
CA GLU A 334 -8.64 4.11 -8.66
C GLU A 334 -8.64 2.74 -9.37
N PRO A 335 -8.22 2.67 -10.65
CA PRO A 335 -8.33 1.46 -11.45
C PRO A 335 -7.40 0.34 -10.96
N TYR A 336 -7.88 -0.90 -11.03
CA TYR A 336 -7.12 -2.10 -10.71
C TYR A 336 -7.68 -3.32 -11.44
N ILE A 337 -6.91 -4.41 -11.50
CA ILE A 337 -7.39 -5.68 -12.07
C ILE A 337 -8.43 -6.32 -11.15
N MET A 338 -9.53 -6.75 -11.74
CA MET A 338 -10.58 -7.53 -11.09
C MET A 338 -10.66 -8.92 -11.72
N ASP A 339 -10.83 -9.94 -10.88
CA ASP A 339 -11.08 -11.31 -11.29
C ASP A 339 -12.60 -11.55 -11.36
N LEU A 340 -13.13 -11.79 -12.55
CA LEU A 340 -14.55 -12.07 -12.77
C LEU A 340 -14.88 -13.56 -12.63
N GLY A 341 -13.88 -14.41 -12.39
CA GLY A 341 -14.05 -15.84 -12.27
C GLY A 341 -13.90 -16.60 -13.58
N TYR A 342 -14.18 -17.90 -13.51
CA TYR A 342 -14.06 -18.80 -14.65
C TYR A 342 -15.26 -18.68 -15.60
N HIS A 343 -14.97 -18.46 -16.88
CA HIS A 343 -15.94 -18.38 -17.96
C HIS A 343 -15.59 -19.33 -19.10
N LYS A 344 -16.62 -19.76 -19.83
CA LYS A 344 -16.46 -20.53 -21.05
C LYS A 344 -16.36 -19.65 -22.27
N LYS A 345 -15.69 -20.14 -23.30
CA LYS A 345 -15.65 -19.47 -24.59
C LYS A 345 -17.06 -19.13 -25.07
N GLY A 346 -17.28 -17.88 -25.46
CA GLY A 346 -18.53 -17.39 -26.02
C GLY A 346 -19.60 -16.99 -24.99
N GLU A 347 -19.34 -17.13 -23.68
CA GLU A 347 -20.23 -16.56 -22.66
C GLU A 347 -20.21 -15.02 -22.77
N GLU A 348 -21.32 -14.38 -22.41
CA GLU A 348 -21.46 -12.92 -22.48
C GLU A 348 -21.44 -12.31 -21.09
N ILE A 349 -20.52 -11.38 -20.90
CA ILE A 349 -20.39 -10.57 -19.67
C ILE A 349 -20.69 -9.12 -20.04
N LYS A 350 -21.66 -8.53 -19.39
CA LYS A 350 -22.04 -7.14 -19.57
C LYS A 350 -21.34 -6.25 -18.54
N VAL A 351 -20.72 -5.21 -19.04
CA VAL A 351 -20.07 -4.13 -18.27
C VAL A 351 -20.90 -2.88 -18.45
N SER A 352 -21.56 -2.42 -17.40
CA SER A 352 -22.37 -1.20 -17.39
C SER A 352 -21.63 -0.10 -16.61
N LEU A 353 -21.40 1.03 -17.25
CA LEU A 353 -20.66 2.16 -16.73
C LEU A 353 -21.60 3.35 -16.52
N ASP A 354 -21.75 3.82 -15.27
CA ASP A 354 -22.59 4.96 -14.95
C ASP A 354 -21.86 6.28 -15.20
N ALA A 355 -22.25 6.98 -16.27
CA ALA A 355 -21.74 8.29 -16.67
C ALA A 355 -22.59 9.47 -16.15
N GLY A 356 -23.55 9.24 -15.23
CA GLY A 356 -24.46 10.27 -14.75
C GLY A 356 -23.80 11.42 -14.00
N SER A 357 -22.61 11.23 -13.43
CA SER A 357 -21.85 12.28 -12.76
C SER A 357 -20.79 12.96 -13.64
N MET A 358 -20.77 12.66 -14.94
CA MET A 358 -19.78 13.20 -15.87
C MET A 358 -19.89 14.72 -15.97
N SER A 359 -18.78 15.43 -15.73
CA SER A 359 -18.70 16.89 -15.84
C SER A 359 -18.33 17.35 -17.24
N ALA A 360 -17.53 16.59 -17.96
CA ALA A 360 -17.11 16.88 -19.34
C ALA A 360 -18.21 16.56 -20.36
N THR A 361 -18.19 17.21 -21.51
CA THR A 361 -19.06 16.90 -22.64
C THR A 361 -18.63 15.64 -23.39
N GLU A 362 -17.35 15.35 -23.39
CA GLU A 362 -16.72 14.19 -24.02
C GLU A 362 -15.83 13.47 -23.02
N SER A 363 -15.86 12.15 -23.01
CA SER A 363 -15.00 11.31 -22.17
C SER A 363 -14.73 9.95 -22.83
N TYR A 364 -13.98 9.10 -22.15
CA TYR A 364 -13.71 7.74 -22.58
C TYR A 364 -13.64 6.78 -21.40
N ALA A 365 -13.77 5.49 -21.70
CA ALA A 365 -13.45 4.40 -20.79
C ALA A 365 -12.51 3.42 -21.48
N SER A 366 -11.45 3.03 -20.80
CA SER A 366 -10.60 1.91 -21.21
C SER A 366 -11.09 0.67 -20.49
N ILE A 367 -11.47 -0.36 -21.25
CA ILE A 367 -11.96 -1.64 -20.78
C ILE A 367 -11.02 -2.70 -21.34
N TYR A 368 -10.07 -3.17 -20.56
CA TYR A 368 -9.17 -4.24 -20.96
C TYR A 368 -9.61 -5.54 -20.30
N ALA A 369 -10.11 -6.49 -21.10
CA ALA A 369 -10.60 -7.78 -20.61
C ALA A 369 -9.85 -8.92 -21.29
N TYR A 370 -9.34 -9.85 -20.49
CA TYR A 370 -8.52 -10.97 -20.96
C TYR A 370 -8.89 -12.26 -20.24
N SER A 371 -8.88 -13.37 -20.98
CA SER A 371 -8.85 -14.70 -20.42
C SER A 371 -7.42 -15.23 -20.35
N MET A 372 -7.10 -15.97 -19.29
CA MET A 372 -5.75 -16.52 -19.11
C MET A 372 -5.60 -17.87 -19.83
N ASP A 373 -4.47 -18.05 -20.56
CA ASP A 373 -4.07 -19.37 -21.05
C ASP A 373 -3.34 -20.17 -19.97
N GLU A 374 -4.10 -21.01 -19.27
CA GLU A 374 -3.56 -21.82 -18.18
C GLU A 374 -2.49 -22.82 -18.65
N THR A 375 -2.53 -23.26 -19.91
CA THR A 375 -1.54 -24.19 -20.47
C THR A 375 -0.19 -23.48 -20.69
N VAL A 376 -0.25 -22.27 -21.25
CA VAL A 376 0.94 -21.43 -21.43
C VAL A 376 1.51 -21.01 -20.07
N PHE A 377 0.64 -20.59 -19.15
CA PHE A 377 1.04 -20.20 -17.80
C PHE A 377 1.75 -21.35 -17.07
N ALA A 378 1.14 -22.54 -17.03
CA ALA A 378 1.72 -23.71 -16.35
C ALA A 378 3.09 -24.12 -16.93
N LYS A 379 3.29 -24.00 -18.25
CA LYS A 379 4.59 -24.25 -18.86
C LYS A 379 5.64 -23.22 -18.43
N GLY A 380 5.30 -21.94 -18.49
CA GLY A 380 6.22 -20.87 -18.10
C GLY A 380 6.55 -20.89 -16.62
N TYR A 381 5.56 -21.13 -15.76
CA TYR A 381 5.79 -21.32 -14.33
C TYR A 381 6.83 -22.42 -14.05
N ARG A 382 6.69 -23.60 -14.69
CA ARG A 382 7.66 -24.71 -14.53
C ARG A 382 9.07 -24.32 -14.94
N LEU A 383 9.22 -23.57 -16.04
CA LEU A 383 10.53 -23.10 -16.50
C LEU A 383 11.21 -22.18 -15.45
N LEU A 384 10.46 -21.31 -14.81
CA LEU A 384 10.98 -20.41 -13.78
C LEU A 384 11.18 -21.16 -12.45
N ALA A 385 10.29 -22.08 -12.09
CA ALA A 385 10.39 -22.87 -10.88
C ALA A 385 11.61 -23.82 -10.89
N ASP A 386 11.98 -24.37 -12.03
CA ASP A 386 13.19 -25.17 -12.21
C ASP A 386 14.48 -24.41 -11.87
N SER A 387 14.45 -23.08 -11.94
CA SER A 387 15.56 -22.18 -11.66
C SER A 387 15.22 -21.18 -10.56
N ALA A 388 14.45 -21.61 -9.57
CA ALA A 388 14.07 -20.81 -8.42
C ALA A 388 15.12 -20.93 -7.30
N LEU A 389 15.29 -19.84 -6.53
CA LEU A 389 16.18 -19.80 -5.38
C LEU A 389 15.63 -20.69 -4.25
N GLN A 390 16.36 -21.69 -3.86
CA GLN A 390 16.10 -22.47 -2.67
C GLN A 390 16.62 -21.68 -1.45
N VAL A 391 15.74 -20.96 -0.77
CA VAL A 391 16.08 -20.17 0.41
C VAL A 391 16.47 -21.10 1.54
N THR A 392 17.63 -20.88 2.15
CA THR A 392 18.15 -21.69 3.27
C THR A 392 18.18 -20.93 4.58
N ASP A 393 18.22 -19.61 4.51
CA ASP A 393 18.19 -18.71 5.68
C ASP A 393 17.69 -17.34 5.25
N TRP A 394 16.88 -16.72 6.09
CA TRP A 394 16.33 -15.40 5.84
C TRP A 394 16.04 -14.61 7.12
N GLY A 395 16.05 -13.29 6.99
CA GLY A 395 15.71 -12.35 8.05
C GLY A 395 15.42 -10.97 7.47
N GLU A 396 15.20 -9.99 8.32
CA GLU A 396 14.77 -8.64 7.91
C GLU A 396 15.76 -7.93 6.96
N ALA A 397 17.05 -8.25 7.04
CA ALA A 397 18.11 -7.60 6.26
C ALA A 397 18.99 -8.56 5.48
N HIS A 398 18.64 -9.83 5.40
CA HIS A 398 19.41 -10.82 4.63
C HIS A 398 18.54 -11.96 4.13
N ILE A 399 18.92 -12.50 2.98
CA ILE A 399 18.37 -13.73 2.41
C ILE A 399 19.53 -14.52 1.83
N THR A 400 19.61 -15.81 2.15
CA THR A 400 20.63 -16.71 1.64
C THR A 400 19.97 -17.96 1.04
N GLY A 401 20.49 -18.43 -0.07
CA GLY A 401 19.98 -19.63 -0.73
C GLY A 401 20.91 -20.19 -1.77
N THR A 402 20.45 -21.24 -2.44
CA THR A 402 21.14 -21.84 -3.58
C THR A 402 20.25 -21.84 -4.81
N ILE A 403 20.83 -21.64 -5.97
CA ILE A 403 20.13 -21.64 -7.26
C ILE A 403 20.92 -22.48 -8.26
N THR A 404 20.20 -23.17 -9.16
CA THR A 404 20.79 -23.86 -10.29
C THR A 404 20.29 -23.24 -11.58
N VAL A 405 21.21 -22.75 -12.40
CA VAL A 405 20.90 -22.00 -13.62
C VAL A 405 21.48 -22.73 -14.82
N ARG A 406 20.72 -22.89 -15.90
CA ARG A 406 21.13 -23.67 -17.08
C ARG A 406 21.81 -22.83 -18.16
N GLU A 407 21.49 -21.54 -18.24
CA GLU A 407 22.02 -20.58 -19.22
C GLU A 407 22.30 -19.24 -18.57
N ASN A 408 22.97 -18.32 -19.28
CA ASN A 408 23.11 -16.94 -18.77
C ASN A 408 21.73 -16.33 -18.54
N SER A 409 21.46 -15.91 -17.33
CA SER A 409 20.14 -15.47 -16.89
C SER A 409 20.22 -14.21 -16.04
N TYR A 410 19.09 -13.58 -15.83
CA TYR A 410 18.91 -12.60 -14.78
C TYR A 410 18.37 -13.28 -13.51
N LEU A 411 18.97 -13.01 -12.39
CA LEU A 411 18.39 -13.30 -11.07
C LEU A 411 17.40 -12.21 -10.74
N CYS A 412 16.11 -12.49 -11.03
CA CYS A 412 15.00 -11.59 -10.78
C CYS A 412 14.55 -11.73 -9.34
N THR A 413 14.23 -10.60 -8.70
CA THR A 413 13.65 -10.58 -7.35
C THR A 413 12.38 -9.75 -7.34
N SER A 414 11.52 -9.98 -6.35
CA SER A 414 10.37 -9.12 -6.06
C SER A 414 10.70 -8.01 -5.03
N ILE A 415 11.98 -7.73 -4.83
CA ILE A 415 12.49 -6.73 -3.88
C ILE A 415 12.57 -5.38 -4.58
N PRO A 416 12.07 -4.28 -3.98
CA PRO A 416 12.31 -2.94 -4.47
C PRO A 416 13.82 -2.63 -4.58
N TYR A 417 14.24 -2.04 -5.69
CA TYR A 417 15.62 -1.65 -5.84
C TYR A 417 15.97 -0.52 -4.86
N ASP A 418 16.98 -0.77 -4.05
CA ASP A 418 17.63 0.23 -3.22
C ASP A 418 19.14 -0.01 -3.22
N THR A 419 19.91 1.06 -3.20
CA THR A 419 21.38 0.99 -3.23
C THR A 419 22.00 0.49 -1.92
N GLY A 420 21.20 0.29 -0.87
CA GLY A 420 21.58 -0.41 0.35
C GLY A 420 21.67 -1.92 0.17
N TRP A 421 21.00 -2.47 -0.85
CA TRP A 421 21.14 -3.89 -1.18
C TRP A 421 22.49 -4.22 -1.80
N SER A 422 23.06 -5.30 -1.37
CA SER A 422 24.23 -5.93 -1.96
C SER A 422 23.94 -7.40 -2.23
N VAL A 423 24.11 -7.81 -3.48
CA VAL A 423 23.95 -9.21 -3.90
C VAL A 423 25.31 -9.85 -4.06
N TYR A 424 25.48 -11.05 -3.51
CA TYR A 424 26.70 -11.83 -3.63
C TYR A 424 26.37 -13.17 -4.29
N ILE A 425 27.16 -13.54 -5.30
CA ILE A 425 27.09 -14.85 -5.96
C ILE A 425 28.43 -15.55 -5.69
N ASP A 426 28.40 -16.70 -5.02
CA ASP A 426 29.58 -17.47 -4.58
C ASP A 426 30.59 -16.61 -3.79
N GLY A 427 30.05 -15.74 -2.91
CA GLY A 427 30.83 -14.84 -2.06
C GLY A 427 31.41 -13.60 -2.77
N LYS A 428 31.19 -13.44 -4.07
CA LYS A 428 31.62 -12.26 -4.84
C LYS A 428 30.44 -11.30 -5.02
N LYS A 429 30.69 -10.01 -4.73
CA LYS A 429 29.68 -8.97 -4.94
C LYS A 429 29.35 -8.86 -6.44
N ALA A 430 28.08 -8.99 -6.76
CA ALA A 430 27.55 -8.83 -8.11
C ALA A 430 27.08 -7.39 -8.35
N GLU A 431 27.16 -6.94 -9.60
CA GLU A 431 26.56 -5.68 -10.03
C GLU A 431 25.05 -5.83 -10.10
N THR A 432 24.32 -4.84 -9.54
CA THR A 432 22.85 -4.82 -9.49
C THR A 432 22.30 -3.71 -10.36
N PHE A 433 21.13 -3.93 -10.93
CA PHE A 433 20.41 -2.95 -11.75
C PHE A 433 18.91 -3.04 -11.49
N LYS A 434 18.17 -2.04 -11.98
CA LYS A 434 16.71 -2.02 -11.93
C LYS A 434 16.13 -2.80 -13.11
N LEU A 435 15.19 -3.68 -12.83
CA LEU A 435 14.31 -4.30 -13.82
C LEU A 435 12.94 -3.64 -13.72
N GLY A 436 12.34 -3.26 -14.86
CA GLY A 436 11.09 -2.50 -14.89
C GLY A 436 11.17 -1.23 -14.05
N GLU A 437 12.33 -0.57 -14.05
CA GLU A 437 12.66 0.64 -13.29
C GLU A 437 12.57 0.52 -11.75
N ALA A 438 12.17 -0.64 -11.22
CA ALA A 438 11.83 -0.76 -9.80
C ALA A 438 12.38 -1.99 -9.07
N LEU A 439 12.64 -3.10 -9.74
CA LEU A 439 12.99 -4.36 -9.08
C LEU A 439 14.50 -4.61 -9.03
N LEU A 440 14.98 -5.09 -7.89
CA LEU A 440 16.40 -5.49 -7.71
C LEU A 440 16.70 -6.72 -8.57
N THR A 441 17.69 -6.61 -9.43
CA THR A 441 18.09 -7.67 -10.37
C THR A 441 19.63 -7.70 -10.52
N THR A 442 20.18 -8.85 -10.84
CA THR A 442 21.57 -9.04 -11.20
C THR A 442 21.73 -10.12 -12.27
N THR A 443 22.92 -10.27 -12.82
CA THR A 443 23.22 -11.36 -13.76
C THR A 443 23.72 -12.60 -13.03
N VAL A 444 23.36 -13.78 -13.53
CA VAL A 444 23.85 -15.07 -13.04
C VAL A 444 24.27 -15.96 -14.22
N LYS A 445 25.42 -16.63 -14.09
CA LYS A 445 25.94 -17.53 -15.10
C LYS A 445 25.37 -18.95 -14.95
N PRO A 446 25.52 -19.84 -15.97
CA PRO A 446 25.16 -21.25 -15.80
C PRO A 446 25.97 -21.90 -14.68
N GLY A 447 25.30 -22.74 -13.90
CA GLY A 447 25.90 -23.46 -12.78
C GLY A 447 25.01 -23.52 -11.55
N LYS A 448 25.57 -24.15 -10.50
CA LYS A 448 24.98 -24.10 -9.16
C LYS A 448 25.69 -23.02 -8.35
N HIS A 449 24.93 -22.08 -7.80
CA HIS A 449 25.47 -20.93 -7.12
C HIS A 449 24.87 -20.77 -5.72
N LYS A 450 25.69 -20.26 -4.79
CA LYS A 450 25.21 -19.71 -3.52
C LYS A 450 24.92 -18.23 -3.74
N VAL A 451 23.70 -17.80 -3.39
CA VAL A 451 23.24 -16.41 -3.49
C VAL A 451 23.04 -15.85 -2.10
N GLU A 452 23.55 -14.66 -1.86
CA GLU A 452 23.31 -13.92 -0.61
C GLU A 452 22.87 -12.49 -0.96
N LEU A 453 21.73 -12.06 -0.44
CA LEU A 453 21.25 -10.69 -0.48
C LEU A 453 21.40 -10.10 0.91
N ARG A 454 22.03 -8.93 1.04
CA ARG A 454 22.25 -8.23 2.30
C ARG A 454 21.84 -6.77 2.16
N TYR A 455 21.07 -6.29 3.11
CA TYR A 455 20.64 -4.90 3.15
C TYR A 455 21.33 -4.13 4.26
N THR A 456 21.85 -2.96 3.92
CA THR A 456 22.38 -2.00 4.90
C THR A 456 21.94 -0.61 4.49
N PRO A 457 21.11 0.07 5.32
CA PRO A 457 20.63 1.43 5.00
C PRO A 457 21.80 2.38 4.78
N LYS A 458 21.73 3.19 3.71
CA LYS A 458 22.72 4.24 3.46
C LYS A 458 22.76 5.22 4.64
N GLY A 459 23.96 5.61 5.02
CA GLY A 459 24.16 6.58 6.09
C GLY A 459 24.08 6.02 7.51
N LEU A 460 23.69 4.73 7.70
CA LEU A 460 23.59 4.13 9.05
C LEU A 460 24.91 4.24 9.82
N ALA A 461 26.04 3.87 9.20
CA ALA A 461 27.34 3.92 9.86
C ALA A 461 27.77 5.37 10.21
N ILE A 462 27.55 6.30 9.29
CA ILE A 462 27.86 7.74 9.51
C ILE A 462 26.95 8.30 10.62
N GLY A 463 25.65 8.03 10.55
CA GLY A 463 24.69 8.47 11.56
C GLY A 463 25.00 7.92 12.94
N ALA A 464 25.37 6.65 13.04
CA ALA A 464 25.76 6.02 14.29
C ALA A 464 27.07 6.65 14.87
N ALA A 465 28.06 6.93 14.01
CA ALA A 465 29.30 7.58 14.43
C ALA A 465 29.04 9.01 14.95
N VAL A 466 28.22 9.80 14.26
CA VAL A 466 27.84 11.16 14.69
C VAL A 466 27.09 11.10 16.02
N SER A 467 26.08 10.24 16.12
CA SER A 467 25.28 10.09 17.35
C SER A 467 26.16 9.64 18.54
N GLY A 468 27.02 8.65 18.30
CA GLY A 468 27.98 8.20 19.33
C GLY A 468 28.92 9.29 19.80
N THR A 469 29.44 10.10 18.89
CA THR A 469 30.30 11.24 19.21
C THR A 469 29.55 12.30 20.03
N CYS A 470 28.31 12.63 19.66
CA CYS A 470 27.48 13.57 20.41
C CYS A 470 27.18 13.06 21.82
N VAL A 471 26.81 11.79 21.97
CA VAL A 471 26.55 11.17 23.29
C VAL A 471 27.81 11.21 24.15
N ALA A 472 28.98 10.82 23.59
CA ALA A 472 30.26 10.89 24.31
C ALA A 472 30.62 12.32 24.73
N GLY A 473 30.38 13.33 23.85
CA GLY A 473 30.58 14.74 24.15
C GLY A 473 29.70 15.25 25.30
N VAL A 474 28.43 14.93 25.29
CA VAL A 474 27.49 15.30 26.37
C VAL A 474 27.89 14.61 27.69
N ALA A 475 28.19 13.30 27.65
CA ALA A 475 28.65 12.60 28.84
C ALA A 475 29.94 13.20 29.42
N GLY A 476 30.94 13.50 28.57
CA GLY A 476 32.17 14.19 28.97
C GLY A 476 31.92 15.52 29.58
N TYR A 477 31.04 16.35 28.98
CA TYR A 477 30.64 17.64 29.53
C TYR A 477 30.00 17.50 30.92
N LEU A 478 29.06 16.59 31.11
CA LEU A 478 28.41 16.35 32.40
C LEU A 478 29.40 15.89 33.49
N ILE A 479 30.34 15.00 33.11
CA ILE A 479 31.41 14.58 34.02
C ILE A 479 32.28 15.77 34.43
N LEU A 480 32.71 16.60 33.50
CA LEU A 480 33.50 17.83 33.78
C LEU A 480 32.74 18.80 34.71
N VAL A 481 31.45 19.00 34.45
CA VAL A 481 30.60 19.84 35.31
C VAL A 481 30.51 19.24 36.72
N HIS A 482 30.32 17.93 36.83
CA HIS A 482 30.26 17.25 38.12
C HIS A 482 31.59 17.39 38.91
N ILE A 483 32.72 17.15 38.25
CA ILE A 483 34.05 17.30 38.85
C ILE A 483 34.27 18.75 39.30
N ARG A 484 33.92 19.75 38.47
CA ARG A 484 34.05 21.20 38.84
C ARG A 484 33.20 21.53 40.06
N ARG A 485 31.95 21.08 40.14
CA ARG A 485 31.05 21.28 41.29
C ARG A 485 31.61 20.65 42.56
N LYS A 486 32.14 19.43 42.48
CA LYS A 486 32.74 18.72 43.61
C LYS A 486 34.01 19.46 44.13
N LYS A 487 34.85 19.99 43.26
CA LYS A 487 36.02 20.81 43.63
C LYS A 487 35.61 22.12 44.30
N GLN A 488 34.53 22.76 43.88
CA GLN A 488 34.03 23.99 44.51
C GLN A 488 33.44 23.71 45.90
N GLN A 489 32.83 22.60 46.14
CA GLN A 489 32.28 22.18 47.46
C GLN A 489 33.37 21.74 48.47
N SER A 490 34.55 21.31 47.99
CA SER A 490 35.68 20.93 48.85
C SER A 490 36.67 22.05 49.13
N ALA A 491 36.48 23.23 48.52
CA ALA A 491 37.32 24.41 48.69
C ALA A 491 36.66 25.56 49.50
N GLY A 492 35.41 25.38 49.94
CA GLY A 492 34.70 26.27 50.85
C GLY A 492 34.32 25.51 52.12
#